data_ad6208330d3888d53dc23352f79d7743
#
_entry.id   ad6208330d3888d53dc23352f79d7743
#
_cell.length_a   1.000
_cell.length_b   1.000
_cell.length_c   1.000
_cell.angle_alpha   90.00
_cell.angle_beta   90.00
_cell.angle_gamma   90.00
#
_symmetry.space_group_name_H-M   'P 1'
#
loop_
_entity.id
_entity.type
_entity.pdbx_description
1 polymer ?
#
loop_
_entity_poly.entity_id
_entity_poly.type
_entity_poly.pdbx_seq_one_letter_code
_entity_poly.pdbx_strand_id
1 'polypeptide(L)'
;MVQASVVVAMVLSRAIVRDMVPQDRAASMIGYVTMGMAVVPMIGPAFGGLLDEAFGWQANFWALFVLGAALFVVCWRDLGETAPLTGRTLMQQFRDYPALLTSRRFWGYALAAGLSSGAFFAYLGGAPFVGDRVFGLPPSTLGLLFGAPAIGYFLGNFVSGRFSMRIGVNRMVLWGTLFNAGGIALNLTLFLVGLGTPFTFFGLMTFMGLGNGMVIPNATAGALSIRPDLAGTASGLSGALMIGIGAGLSALAGTLLTPGSGAFALLGLMLSTALAAIVTILAVIRRERRLGLSPK
;
A
#
# COMPACT_ATOMS: atom_id res chain seq x y z
N MET A 1 -3.05 15.19 11.42
CA MET A 1 -1.82 15.03 12.22
C MET A 1 -1.37 13.57 12.35
N VAL A 2 -2.23 12.61 12.72
CA VAL A 2 -1.85 11.19 12.89
C VAL A 2 -1.23 10.56 11.63
N GLN A 3 -1.75 10.86 10.45
CA GLN A 3 -1.21 10.31 9.18
C GLN A 3 0.21 10.83 8.86
N ALA A 4 0.53 12.06 9.22
CA ALA A 4 1.87 12.61 9.03
C ALA A 4 2.90 11.87 9.89
N SER A 5 2.54 11.52 11.14
CA SER A 5 3.42 10.76 12.03
C SER A 5 3.72 9.34 11.52
N VAL A 6 2.75 8.68 10.89
CA VAL A 6 2.94 7.34 10.30
C VAL A 6 3.90 7.39 9.12
N VAL A 7 3.78 8.40 8.24
CA VAL A 7 4.69 8.59 7.10
C VAL A 7 6.12 8.81 7.58
N VAL A 8 6.28 9.68 8.56
CA VAL A 8 7.60 9.97 9.16
C VAL A 8 8.21 8.68 9.72
N ALA A 9 7.46 7.90 10.50
CA ALA A 9 7.95 6.63 11.06
C ALA A 9 8.37 5.62 9.99
N MET A 10 7.60 5.50 8.89
CA MET A 10 7.93 4.60 7.78
C MET A 10 9.20 5.03 7.02
N VAL A 11 9.38 6.32 6.81
CA VAL A 11 10.57 6.84 6.11
C VAL A 11 11.80 6.75 7.02
N LEU A 12 11.65 7.14 8.30
CA LEU A 12 12.72 7.07 9.28
C LEU A 12 13.22 5.63 9.49
N SER A 13 12.33 4.66 9.64
CA SER A 13 12.73 3.27 9.86
C SER A 13 13.61 2.73 8.74
N ARG A 14 13.30 3.05 7.49
CA ARG A 14 14.12 2.66 6.33
C ARG A 14 15.45 3.41 6.28
N ALA A 15 15.47 4.68 6.65
CA ALA A 15 16.68 5.48 6.72
C ALA A 15 17.62 4.94 7.82
N ILE A 16 17.10 4.69 9.02
CA ILE A 16 17.84 4.12 10.15
C ILE A 16 18.47 2.77 9.75
N VAL A 17 17.68 1.86 9.15
CA VAL A 17 18.22 0.56 8.70
C VAL A 17 19.36 0.75 7.70
N ARG A 18 19.21 1.67 6.74
CA ARG A 18 20.26 1.94 5.76
C ARG A 18 21.53 2.51 6.40
N ASP A 19 21.38 3.32 7.45
CA ASP A 19 22.51 3.96 8.11
C ASP A 19 23.23 3.00 9.10
N MET A 20 22.52 1.98 9.61
CA MET A 20 23.05 0.99 10.56
C MET A 20 23.76 -0.21 9.93
N VAL A 21 23.55 -0.49 8.64
CA VAL A 21 24.10 -1.68 7.98
C VAL A 21 24.92 -1.33 6.75
N PRO A 22 25.96 -2.12 6.40
CA PRO A 22 26.71 -1.96 5.16
C PRO A 22 25.79 -1.99 3.93
N GLN A 23 26.17 -1.23 2.88
CA GLN A 23 25.33 -0.99 1.72
C GLN A 23 24.91 -2.28 0.98
N ASP A 24 25.73 -3.32 1.01
CA ASP A 24 25.47 -4.65 0.46
C ASP A 24 24.36 -5.41 1.23
N ARG A 25 24.18 -5.15 2.51
CA ARG A 25 23.16 -5.77 3.37
C ARG A 25 21.91 -4.92 3.55
N ALA A 26 21.98 -3.61 3.25
CA ALA A 26 20.87 -2.68 3.45
C ALA A 26 19.60 -3.11 2.70
N ALA A 27 19.74 -3.59 1.45
CA ALA A 27 18.61 -4.07 0.65
C ALA A 27 17.91 -5.28 1.29
N SER A 28 18.66 -6.23 1.83
CA SER A 28 18.12 -7.41 2.51
C SER A 28 17.40 -7.02 3.80
N MET A 29 18.00 -6.14 4.62
CA MET A 29 17.41 -5.68 5.88
C MET A 29 16.13 -4.86 5.66
N ILE A 30 16.12 -3.96 4.67
CA ILE A 30 14.90 -3.24 4.27
C ILE A 30 13.83 -4.23 3.81
N GLY A 31 14.21 -5.31 3.12
CA GLY A 31 13.32 -6.40 2.75
C GLY A 31 12.65 -7.06 3.96
N TYR A 32 13.41 -7.39 5.01
CA TYR A 32 12.85 -7.95 6.25
C TYR A 32 11.91 -6.98 6.97
N VAL A 33 12.27 -5.70 7.07
CA VAL A 33 11.40 -4.66 7.66
C VAL A 33 10.09 -4.54 6.86
N THR A 34 10.18 -4.52 5.53
CA THR A 34 8.99 -4.45 4.66
C THR A 34 8.12 -5.69 4.78
N MET A 35 8.72 -6.88 4.94
CA MET A 35 7.99 -8.13 5.19
C MET A 35 7.27 -8.08 6.54
N GLY A 36 7.90 -7.57 7.59
CA GLY A 36 7.24 -7.32 8.88
C GLY A 36 6.05 -6.39 8.77
N MET A 37 6.14 -5.33 7.94
CA MET A 37 5.03 -4.41 7.67
C MET A 37 3.83 -5.10 6.99
N ALA A 38 4.03 -6.20 6.28
CA ALA A 38 2.94 -6.97 5.68
C ALA A 38 2.16 -7.81 6.72
N VAL A 39 2.83 -8.21 7.80
CA VAL A 39 2.24 -9.04 8.86
C VAL A 39 1.24 -8.24 9.71
N VAL A 40 1.53 -6.97 9.98
CA VAL A 40 0.70 -6.11 10.84
C VAL A 40 -0.74 -5.96 10.32
N PRO A 41 -0.99 -5.62 9.04
CA PRO A 41 -2.35 -5.60 8.48
C PRO A 41 -3.05 -6.97 8.47
N MET A 42 -2.29 -8.06 8.55
CA MET A 42 -2.84 -9.41 8.59
C MET A 42 -3.35 -9.78 9.99
N ILE A 43 -2.56 -9.47 11.01
CA ILE A 43 -2.86 -9.84 12.40
C ILE A 43 -3.70 -8.75 13.10
N GLY A 44 -3.46 -7.49 12.75
CA GLY A 44 -4.07 -6.33 13.41
C GLY A 44 -5.60 -6.38 13.44
N PRO A 45 -6.30 -6.57 12.31
CA PRO A 45 -7.77 -6.61 12.31
C PRO A 45 -8.34 -7.78 13.11
N ALA A 46 -7.72 -8.97 13.05
CA ALA A 46 -8.15 -10.13 13.82
C ALA A 46 -7.96 -9.89 15.32
N PHE A 47 -6.81 -9.36 15.72
CA PHE A 47 -6.53 -9.01 17.12
C PHE A 47 -7.44 -7.88 17.61
N GLY A 48 -7.64 -6.86 16.77
CA GLY A 48 -8.54 -5.75 17.06
C GLY A 48 -9.99 -6.18 17.21
N GLY A 49 -10.47 -7.10 16.36
CA GLY A 49 -11.82 -7.65 16.46
C GLY A 49 -12.05 -8.45 17.74
N LEU A 50 -11.06 -9.24 18.17
CA LEU A 50 -11.12 -9.97 19.45
C LEU A 50 -11.13 -9.03 20.66
N LEU A 51 -10.30 -7.97 20.63
CA LEU A 51 -10.31 -6.96 21.70
C LEU A 51 -11.63 -6.20 21.76
N ASP A 52 -12.20 -5.87 20.62
CA ASP A 52 -13.49 -5.16 20.54
C ASP A 52 -14.62 -6.02 21.11
N GLU A 53 -14.65 -7.30 20.75
CA GLU A 53 -15.67 -8.23 21.26
C GLU A 53 -15.55 -8.49 22.76
N ALA A 54 -14.31 -8.60 23.30
CA ALA A 54 -14.08 -8.91 24.70
C ALA A 54 -14.17 -7.69 25.64
N PHE A 55 -13.71 -6.51 25.20
CA PHE A 55 -13.51 -5.33 26.07
C PHE A 55 -14.09 -4.05 25.48
N GLY A 56 -14.69 -4.10 24.28
CA GLY A 56 -15.21 -2.96 23.56
C GLY A 56 -14.13 -2.20 22.77
N TRP A 57 -14.57 -1.32 21.87
CA TRP A 57 -13.72 -0.61 20.92
C TRP A 57 -12.59 0.23 21.55
N GLN A 58 -12.80 0.73 22.78
CA GLN A 58 -11.81 1.52 23.52
C GLN A 58 -10.53 0.72 23.82
N ALA A 59 -10.65 -0.60 24.00
CA ALA A 59 -9.51 -1.47 24.29
C ALA A 59 -8.46 -1.44 23.16
N ASN A 60 -8.89 -1.27 21.93
CA ASN A 60 -7.98 -1.13 20.79
C ASN A 60 -7.08 0.10 20.92
N PHE A 61 -7.63 1.23 21.36
CA PHE A 61 -6.84 2.46 21.56
C PHE A 61 -5.86 2.32 22.71
N TRP A 62 -6.27 1.67 23.82
CA TRP A 62 -5.37 1.40 24.94
C TRP A 62 -4.25 0.43 24.55
N ALA A 63 -4.53 -0.62 23.78
CA ALA A 63 -3.54 -1.55 23.30
C ALA A 63 -2.52 -0.83 22.38
N LEU A 64 -2.99 0.01 21.46
CA LEU A 64 -2.11 0.81 20.59
C LEU A 64 -1.28 1.82 21.38
N PHE A 65 -1.86 2.45 22.41
CA PHE A 65 -1.15 3.39 23.27
C PHE A 65 -0.02 2.70 24.05
N VAL A 66 -0.31 1.56 24.69
CA VAL A 66 0.69 0.78 25.44
C VAL A 66 1.81 0.29 24.51
N LEU A 67 1.46 -0.26 23.35
CA LEU A 67 2.44 -0.71 22.35
C LEU A 67 3.29 0.47 21.84
N GLY A 68 2.67 1.61 21.54
CA GLY A 68 3.38 2.80 21.09
C GLY A 68 4.32 3.37 22.16
N ALA A 69 3.87 3.42 23.42
CA ALA A 69 4.70 3.85 24.54
C ALA A 69 5.90 2.90 24.79
N ALA A 70 5.65 1.59 24.69
CA ALA A 70 6.72 0.59 24.84
C ALA A 70 7.77 0.74 23.72
N LEU A 71 7.34 0.88 22.46
CA LEU A 71 8.23 1.12 21.33
C LEU A 71 9.00 2.44 21.48
N PHE A 72 8.33 3.50 21.95
CA PHE A 72 8.99 4.78 22.19
C PHE A 72 10.09 4.66 23.23
N VAL A 73 9.86 3.95 24.35
CA VAL A 73 10.86 3.71 25.40
C VAL A 73 12.04 2.90 24.86
N VAL A 74 11.79 1.86 24.05
CA VAL A 74 12.85 1.05 23.42
C VAL A 74 13.69 1.94 22.49
N CYS A 75 13.04 2.68 21.57
CA CYS A 75 13.75 3.59 20.67
C CYS A 75 14.57 4.64 21.44
N TRP A 76 14.00 5.23 22.49
CA TRP A 76 14.69 6.23 23.30
C TRP A 76 15.94 5.69 23.98
N ARG A 77 15.89 4.44 24.43
CA ARG A 77 17.02 3.82 25.18
C ARG A 77 18.12 3.26 24.28
N ASP A 78 17.73 2.74 23.12
CA ASP A 78 18.61 1.94 22.28
C ASP A 78 19.02 2.63 20.98
N LEU A 79 18.20 3.55 20.46
CA LEU A 79 18.44 4.24 19.21
C LEU A 79 19.21 5.54 19.48
N GLY A 80 20.55 5.52 19.31
CA GLY A 80 21.36 6.74 19.26
C GLY A 80 21.19 7.50 17.93
N GLU A 81 22.00 8.54 17.72
CA GLU A 81 22.07 9.23 16.42
C GLU A 81 22.72 8.31 15.37
N THR A 82 21.97 7.95 14.35
CA THR A 82 22.43 7.03 13.30
C THR A 82 22.83 7.75 12.00
N ALA A 83 22.44 9.01 11.85
CA ALA A 83 22.71 9.77 10.63
C ALA A 83 24.12 10.40 10.65
N PRO A 84 24.96 10.20 9.62
CA PRO A 84 26.11 11.04 9.45
C PRO A 84 25.66 12.48 9.21
N LEU A 85 26.28 13.46 9.90
CA LEU A 85 25.99 14.90 9.83
C LEU A 85 26.25 15.52 8.44
N THR A 86 25.87 14.86 7.37
CA THR A 86 25.95 15.36 6.00
C THR A 86 24.72 16.17 5.67
N GLY A 87 24.73 17.42 6.10
CA GLY A 87 23.63 18.36 5.95
C GLY A 87 23.32 18.75 4.51
N ARG A 88 22.48 17.97 3.83
CA ARG A 88 21.68 18.58 2.76
C ARG A 88 20.59 19.41 3.41
N THR A 89 20.60 20.72 3.16
CA THR A 89 19.58 21.62 3.69
C THR A 89 18.21 21.29 3.08
N LEU A 90 17.13 21.47 3.85
CA LEU A 90 15.75 21.31 3.35
C LEU A 90 15.54 22.11 2.04
N MET A 91 16.16 23.29 1.93
CA MET A 91 16.08 24.13 0.74
C MET A 91 16.69 23.47 -0.50
N GLN A 92 17.77 22.70 -0.37
CA GLN A 92 18.34 21.94 -1.48
C GLN A 92 17.40 20.80 -1.93
N GLN A 93 16.73 20.13 -1.00
CA GLN A 93 15.72 19.12 -1.34
C GLN A 93 14.54 19.73 -2.11
N PHE A 94 14.02 20.88 -1.69
CA PHE A 94 12.95 21.58 -2.41
C PHE A 94 13.34 22.02 -3.83
N ARG A 95 14.59 22.35 -4.05
CA ARG A 95 15.11 22.73 -5.38
C ARG A 95 15.14 21.56 -6.38
N ASP A 96 15.16 20.33 -5.88
CA ASP A 96 15.21 19.11 -6.71
C ASP A 96 13.81 18.63 -7.13
N TYR A 97 12.73 19.07 -6.45
CA TYR A 97 11.35 18.68 -6.79
C TYR A 97 10.94 18.94 -8.24
N PRO A 98 11.23 20.12 -8.85
CA PRO A 98 10.84 20.39 -10.22
C PRO A 98 11.37 19.37 -11.23
N ALA A 99 12.58 18.85 -11.01
CA ALA A 99 13.19 17.86 -11.90
C ALA A 99 12.42 16.51 -11.92
N LEU A 100 11.82 16.13 -10.78
CA LEU A 100 10.96 14.94 -10.70
C LEU A 100 9.54 15.23 -11.19
N LEU A 101 8.99 16.39 -10.82
CA LEU A 101 7.63 16.78 -11.18
C LEU A 101 7.43 16.96 -12.70
N THR A 102 8.48 17.32 -13.44
CA THR A 102 8.45 17.40 -14.90
C THR A 102 8.56 16.02 -15.59
N SER A 103 8.96 14.99 -14.85
CA SER A 103 9.16 13.64 -15.41
C SER A 103 7.85 12.89 -15.54
N ARG A 104 7.35 12.71 -16.76
CA ARG A 104 6.16 11.90 -17.04
C ARG A 104 6.30 10.43 -16.63
N ARG A 105 7.53 9.88 -16.63
CA ARG A 105 7.80 8.51 -16.19
C ARG A 105 7.64 8.39 -14.68
N PHE A 106 8.14 9.38 -13.93
CA PHE A 106 7.96 9.45 -12.48
C PHE A 106 6.48 9.42 -12.11
N TRP A 107 5.69 10.32 -12.70
CA TRP A 107 4.24 10.37 -12.48
C TRP A 107 3.56 9.04 -12.82
N GLY A 108 3.94 8.40 -13.92
CA GLY A 108 3.37 7.13 -14.32
C GLY A 108 3.58 6.02 -13.27
N TYR A 109 4.79 5.86 -12.76
CA TYR A 109 5.07 4.88 -11.71
C TYR A 109 4.43 5.26 -10.37
N ALA A 110 4.56 6.52 -9.95
CA ALA A 110 3.99 7.00 -8.69
C ALA A 110 2.46 6.89 -8.68
N LEU A 111 1.79 7.24 -9.78
CA LEU A 111 0.34 7.10 -9.93
C LEU A 111 -0.07 5.63 -10.03
N ALA A 112 0.67 4.77 -10.72
CA ALA A 112 0.36 3.34 -10.75
C ALA A 112 0.40 2.73 -9.34
N ALA A 113 1.43 3.06 -8.53
CA ALA A 113 1.50 2.65 -7.14
C ALA A 113 0.37 3.27 -6.29
N GLY A 114 0.14 4.58 -6.43
CA GLY A 114 -0.88 5.31 -5.67
C GLY A 114 -2.30 4.85 -5.94
N LEU A 115 -2.66 4.62 -7.20
CA LEU A 115 -3.99 4.14 -7.60
C LEU A 115 -4.20 2.67 -7.24
N SER A 116 -3.18 1.83 -7.39
CA SER A 116 -3.27 0.43 -7.01
C SER A 116 -3.43 0.27 -5.49
N SER A 117 -2.64 0.98 -4.69
CA SER A 117 -2.82 1.02 -3.24
C SER A 117 -4.10 1.75 -2.83
N GLY A 118 -4.56 2.70 -3.64
CA GLY A 118 -5.80 3.44 -3.41
C GLY A 118 -7.03 2.54 -3.31
N ALA A 119 -7.11 1.47 -4.11
CA ALA A 119 -8.14 0.44 -3.97
C ALA A 119 -8.11 -0.21 -2.58
N PHE A 120 -6.92 -0.48 -2.04
CA PHE A 120 -6.75 -1.01 -0.69
C PHE A 120 -7.18 0.00 0.38
N PHE A 121 -6.84 1.28 0.24
CA PHE A 121 -7.29 2.31 1.17
C PHE A 121 -8.81 2.53 1.13
N ALA A 122 -9.43 2.44 -0.05
CA ALA A 122 -10.89 2.44 -0.18
C ALA A 122 -11.51 1.21 0.53
N TYR A 123 -10.89 0.03 0.40
CA TYR A 123 -11.27 -1.16 1.14
C TYR A 123 -11.14 -0.94 2.65
N LEU A 124 -10.03 -0.38 3.13
CA LEU A 124 -9.86 -0.07 4.57
C LEU A 124 -10.96 0.85 5.10
N GLY A 125 -11.37 1.85 4.32
CA GLY A 125 -12.42 2.78 4.71
C GLY A 125 -13.84 2.22 4.60
N GLY A 126 -14.08 1.29 3.68
CA GLY A 126 -15.44 0.87 3.32
C GLY A 126 -15.81 -0.56 3.72
N ALA A 127 -14.86 -1.49 3.78
CA ALA A 127 -15.17 -2.90 4.04
C ALA A 127 -15.75 -3.17 5.45
N PRO A 128 -15.38 -2.42 6.52
CA PRO A 128 -16.07 -2.55 7.81
C PRO A 128 -17.57 -2.26 7.72
N PHE A 129 -17.97 -1.24 6.97
CA PHE A 129 -19.37 -0.93 6.73
C PHE A 129 -20.08 -2.08 5.98
N VAL A 130 -19.46 -2.63 4.95
CA VAL A 130 -20.03 -3.79 4.22
C VAL A 130 -20.15 -5.01 5.12
N GLY A 131 -19.13 -5.29 5.93
CA GLY A 131 -19.16 -6.41 6.88
C GLY A 131 -20.25 -6.30 7.93
N ASP A 132 -20.38 -5.12 8.55
CA ASP A 132 -21.39 -4.87 9.59
C ASP A 132 -22.80 -4.67 9.00
N ARG A 133 -22.97 -3.72 8.06
CA ARG A 133 -24.29 -3.27 7.60
C ARG A 133 -24.89 -4.12 6.49
N VAL A 134 -24.07 -4.73 5.64
CA VAL A 134 -24.57 -5.58 4.53
C VAL A 134 -24.65 -7.05 4.96
N PHE A 135 -23.64 -7.52 5.69
CA PHE A 135 -23.55 -8.93 6.07
C PHE A 135 -23.91 -9.21 7.54
N GLY A 136 -23.98 -8.20 8.40
CA GLY A 136 -24.28 -8.39 9.84
C GLY A 136 -23.22 -9.22 10.58
N LEU A 137 -21.95 -9.10 10.20
CA LEU A 137 -20.88 -9.92 10.78
C LEU A 137 -20.50 -9.41 12.17
N PRO A 138 -20.27 -10.30 13.13
CA PRO A 138 -19.70 -9.92 14.42
C PRO A 138 -18.25 -9.41 14.24
N PRO A 139 -17.75 -8.53 15.15
CA PRO A 139 -16.44 -7.89 15.03
C PRO A 139 -15.27 -8.88 14.87
N SER A 140 -15.30 -10.01 15.58
CA SER A 140 -14.26 -11.05 15.47
C SER A 140 -14.20 -11.70 14.09
N THR A 141 -15.35 -12.07 13.54
CA THR A 141 -15.44 -12.66 12.18
C THR A 141 -15.07 -11.65 11.13
N LEU A 142 -15.54 -10.41 11.27
CA LEU A 142 -15.17 -9.30 10.39
C LEU A 142 -13.66 -9.07 10.41
N GLY A 143 -13.04 -9.00 11.60
CA GLY A 143 -11.61 -8.82 11.76
C GLY A 143 -10.77 -9.93 11.09
N LEU A 144 -11.23 -11.18 11.22
CA LEU A 144 -10.57 -12.32 10.58
C LEU A 144 -10.65 -12.24 9.06
N LEU A 145 -11.84 -12.03 8.50
CA LEU A 145 -12.05 -11.95 7.05
C LEU A 145 -11.38 -10.73 6.43
N PHE A 146 -11.34 -9.62 7.17
CA PHE A 146 -10.73 -8.37 6.76
C PHE A 146 -9.23 -8.50 6.45
N GLY A 147 -8.56 -9.48 7.07
CA GLY A 147 -7.15 -9.78 6.84
C GLY A 147 -6.82 -10.48 5.50
N ALA A 148 -7.81 -10.92 4.73
CA ALA A 148 -7.59 -11.69 3.49
C ALA A 148 -6.64 -11.00 2.48
N PRO A 149 -6.70 -9.68 2.23
CA PRO A 149 -5.75 -9.01 1.34
C PRO A 149 -4.29 -9.15 1.78
N ALA A 150 -4.01 -9.29 3.07
CA ALA A 150 -2.65 -9.40 3.56
C ALA A 150 -1.98 -10.70 3.14
N ILE A 151 -2.73 -11.80 3.05
CA ILE A 151 -2.25 -13.07 2.48
C ILE A 151 -1.81 -12.86 1.03
N GLY A 152 -2.66 -12.21 0.24
CA GLY A 152 -2.33 -11.86 -1.13
C GLY A 152 -1.11 -10.95 -1.22
N TYR A 153 -1.03 -9.93 -0.37
CA TYR A 153 0.09 -9.00 -0.33
C TYR A 153 1.43 -9.70 -0.01
N PHE A 154 1.42 -10.63 0.93
CA PHE A 154 2.57 -11.46 1.23
C PHE A 154 3.01 -12.28 0.01
N LEU A 155 2.08 -12.99 -0.63
CA LEU A 155 2.34 -13.78 -1.85
C LEU A 155 2.83 -12.90 -3.01
N GLY A 156 2.24 -11.74 -3.20
CA GLY A 156 2.63 -10.77 -4.23
C GLY A 156 4.05 -10.24 -4.03
N ASN A 157 4.42 -9.92 -2.79
CA ASN A 157 5.80 -9.53 -2.47
C ASN A 157 6.79 -10.68 -2.69
N PHE A 158 6.42 -11.91 -2.36
CA PHE A 158 7.24 -13.09 -2.63
C PHE A 158 7.46 -13.26 -4.14
N VAL A 159 6.39 -13.20 -4.94
CA VAL A 159 6.46 -13.26 -6.42
C VAL A 159 7.32 -12.12 -6.96
N SER A 160 7.12 -10.91 -6.47
CA SER A 160 7.92 -9.74 -6.83
C SER A 160 9.40 -9.97 -6.53
N GLY A 161 9.76 -10.34 -5.32
CA GLY A 161 11.14 -10.59 -4.92
C GLY A 161 11.84 -11.67 -5.74
N ARG A 162 11.11 -12.72 -6.11
CA ARG A 162 11.67 -13.87 -6.85
C ARG A 162 11.79 -13.63 -8.34
N PHE A 163 10.83 -12.91 -8.94
CA PHE A 163 10.67 -12.88 -10.40
C PHE A 163 10.86 -11.50 -11.03
N SER A 164 10.92 -10.37 -10.28
CA SER A 164 11.02 -9.03 -10.85
C SER A 164 12.26 -8.84 -11.72
N MET A 165 13.40 -9.41 -11.34
CA MET A 165 14.62 -9.33 -12.13
C MET A 165 14.51 -10.07 -13.48
N ARG A 166 13.73 -11.15 -13.54
CA ARG A 166 13.56 -11.97 -14.76
C ARG A 166 12.47 -11.41 -15.68
N ILE A 167 11.37 -10.95 -15.10
CA ILE A 167 10.18 -10.49 -15.83
C ILE A 167 10.31 -9.01 -16.21
N GLY A 168 11.03 -8.24 -15.39
CA GLY A 168 11.18 -6.80 -15.53
C GLY A 168 10.10 -6.01 -14.80
N VAL A 169 10.47 -4.81 -14.33
CA VAL A 169 9.65 -3.92 -13.51
C VAL A 169 8.28 -3.64 -14.15
N ASN A 170 8.27 -3.23 -15.42
CA ASN A 170 7.04 -2.84 -16.12
C ASN A 170 6.03 -3.97 -16.24
N ARG A 171 6.49 -5.17 -16.59
CA ARG A 171 5.63 -6.36 -16.72
C ARG A 171 5.10 -6.78 -15.36
N MET A 172 5.92 -6.69 -14.31
CA MET A 172 5.52 -7.03 -12.96
C MET A 172 4.43 -6.08 -12.45
N VAL A 173 4.58 -4.76 -12.68
CA VAL A 173 3.54 -3.77 -12.35
C VAL A 173 2.27 -4.04 -13.16
N LEU A 174 2.38 -4.33 -14.45
CA LEU A 174 1.22 -4.63 -15.29
C LEU A 174 0.46 -5.86 -14.81
N TRP A 175 1.15 -6.98 -14.56
CA TRP A 175 0.52 -8.19 -14.03
C TRP A 175 -0.13 -7.94 -12.66
N GLY A 176 0.54 -7.20 -11.78
CA GLY A 176 -0.02 -6.85 -10.48
C GLY A 176 -1.30 -6.00 -10.58
N THR A 177 -1.32 -4.99 -11.47
CA THR A 177 -2.55 -4.20 -11.70
C THR A 177 -3.68 -5.03 -12.32
N LEU A 178 -3.37 -6.00 -13.19
CA LEU A 178 -4.35 -6.93 -13.76
C LEU A 178 -4.92 -7.88 -12.71
N PHE A 179 -4.11 -8.43 -11.81
CA PHE A 179 -4.62 -9.25 -10.69
C PHE A 179 -5.52 -8.44 -9.76
N ASN A 180 -5.11 -7.20 -9.43
CA ASN A 180 -5.91 -6.29 -8.61
C ASN A 180 -7.28 -6.02 -9.26
N ALA A 181 -7.29 -5.55 -10.50
CA ALA A 181 -8.53 -5.26 -11.22
C ALA A 181 -9.38 -6.51 -11.47
N GLY A 182 -8.76 -7.62 -11.84
CA GLY A 182 -9.44 -8.89 -12.11
C GLY A 182 -10.15 -9.47 -10.88
N GLY A 183 -9.49 -9.44 -9.72
CA GLY A 183 -10.11 -9.87 -8.45
C GLY A 183 -11.32 -9.02 -8.07
N ILE A 184 -11.18 -7.69 -8.19
CA ILE A 184 -12.28 -6.76 -7.88
C ILE A 184 -13.42 -6.90 -8.91
N ALA A 185 -13.10 -7.03 -10.21
CA ALA A 185 -14.09 -7.22 -11.25
C ALA A 185 -14.88 -8.54 -11.08
N LEU A 186 -14.18 -9.62 -10.75
CA LEU A 186 -14.81 -10.91 -10.44
C LEU A 186 -15.74 -10.77 -9.23
N ASN A 187 -15.29 -10.08 -8.17
CA ASN A 187 -16.11 -9.84 -6.98
C ASN A 187 -17.37 -9.06 -7.33
N LEU A 188 -17.24 -7.95 -8.06
CA LEU A 188 -18.39 -7.16 -8.53
C LEU A 188 -19.34 -8.00 -9.37
N THR A 189 -18.82 -8.84 -10.27
CA THR A 189 -19.65 -9.74 -11.09
C THR A 189 -20.44 -10.73 -10.24
N LEU A 190 -19.82 -11.34 -9.22
CA LEU A 190 -20.55 -12.25 -8.31
C LEU A 190 -21.66 -11.54 -7.55
N PHE A 191 -21.44 -10.29 -7.15
CA PHE A 191 -22.50 -9.48 -6.52
C PHE A 191 -23.63 -9.16 -7.49
N LEU A 192 -23.32 -8.84 -8.76
CA LEU A 192 -24.34 -8.55 -9.79
C LEU A 192 -25.23 -9.75 -10.10
N VAL A 193 -24.69 -10.96 -10.04
CA VAL A 193 -25.46 -12.20 -10.27
C VAL A 193 -26.09 -12.77 -8.99
N GLY A 194 -26.04 -12.04 -7.86
CA GLY A 194 -26.66 -12.46 -6.59
C GLY A 194 -25.88 -13.52 -5.80
N LEU A 195 -24.61 -13.80 -6.15
CA LEU A 195 -23.73 -14.75 -5.48
C LEU A 195 -22.77 -14.07 -4.50
N GLY A 196 -23.05 -12.80 -4.12
CA GLY A 196 -22.26 -12.04 -3.16
C GLY A 196 -22.43 -12.56 -1.74
N THR A 197 -21.39 -13.15 -1.18
CA THR A 197 -21.33 -13.64 0.21
C THR A 197 -20.16 -12.98 0.95
N PRO A 198 -20.10 -13.02 2.29
CA PRO A 198 -18.94 -12.53 3.03
C PRO A 198 -17.64 -13.17 2.54
N PHE A 199 -17.65 -14.47 2.30
CA PHE A 199 -16.45 -15.21 1.86
C PHE A 199 -16.01 -14.82 0.45
N THR A 200 -16.93 -14.59 -0.49
CA THR A 200 -16.59 -14.11 -1.82
C THR A 200 -16.08 -12.68 -1.76
N PHE A 201 -16.74 -11.80 -0.98
CA PHE A 201 -16.32 -10.42 -0.84
C PHE A 201 -14.90 -10.29 -0.30
N PHE A 202 -14.64 -10.82 0.89
CA PHE A 202 -13.35 -10.70 1.54
C PHE A 202 -12.28 -11.62 0.89
N GLY A 203 -12.65 -12.84 0.51
CA GLY A 203 -11.71 -13.80 -0.08
C GLY A 203 -11.10 -13.32 -1.41
N LEU A 204 -11.90 -12.72 -2.29
CA LEU A 204 -11.42 -12.19 -3.57
C LEU A 204 -10.53 -10.93 -3.40
N MET A 205 -10.58 -10.27 -2.24
CA MET A 205 -9.63 -9.19 -1.93
C MET A 205 -8.19 -9.69 -1.78
N THR A 206 -7.98 -10.99 -1.65
CA THR A 206 -6.64 -11.61 -1.74
C THR A 206 -5.96 -11.28 -3.07
N PHE A 207 -6.70 -11.25 -4.19
CA PHE A 207 -6.17 -10.85 -5.49
C PHE A 207 -5.75 -9.39 -5.54
N MET A 208 -6.49 -8.50 -4.86
CA MET A 208 -6.10 -7.11 -4.69
C MET A 208 -4.79 -7.01 -3.89
N GLY A 209 -4.68 -7.75 -2.81
CA GLY A 209 -3.44 -7.85 -2.02
C GLY A 209 -2.27 -8.36 -2.86
N LEU A 210 -2.43 -9.47 -3.59
CA LEU A 210 -1.44 -10.03 -4.50
C LEU A 210 -0.97 -9.00 -5.52
N GLY A 211 -1.91 -8.31 -6.15
CA GLY A 211 -1.63 -7.24 -7.10
C GLY A 211 -0.79 -6.13 -6.47
N ASN A 212 -1.17 -5.64 -5.30
CA ASN A 212 -0.44 -4.59 -4.59
C ASN A 212 0.98 -5.03 -4.18
N GLY A 213 1.16 -6.28 -3.75
CA GLY A 213 2.48 -6.84 -3.45
C GLY A 213 3.40 -6.91 -4.67
N MET A 214 2.84 -7.05 -5.87
CA MET A 214 3.60 -6.98 -7.12
C MET A 214 3.82 -5.54 -7.60
N VAL A 215 2.83 -4.66 -7.46
CA VAL A 215 2.87 -3.28 -7.99
C VAL A 215 3.78 -2.39 -7.16
N ILE A 216 3.56 -2.30 -5.85
CA ILE A 216 4.17 -1.26 -5.01
C ILE A 216 5.71 -1.31 -5.04
N PRO A 217 6.38 -2.46 -4.78
CA PRO A 217 7.84 -2.48 -4.79
C PRO A 217 8.42 -2.20 -6.17
N ASN A 218 7.80 -2.71 -7.23
CA ASN A 218 8.29 -2.53 -8.60
C ASN A 218 8.05 -1.11 -9.11
N ALA A 219 6.88 -0.53 -8.89
CA ALA A 219 6.60 0.85 -9.28
C ALA A 219 7.49 1.84 -8.51
N THR A 220 7.73 1.59 -7.22
CA THR A 220 8.68 2.37 -6.43
C THR A 220 10.10 2.27 -7.02
N ALA A 221 10.59 1.07 -7.29
CA ALA A 221 11.89 0.88 -7.94
C ALA A 221 11.97 1.58 -9.30
N GLY A 222 10.91 1.51 -10.11
CA GLY A 222 10.79 2.24 -11.37
C GLY A 222 10.86 3.75 -11.20
N ALA A 223 10.16 4.31 -10.21
CA ALA A 223 10.19 5.74 -9.92
C ALA A 223 11.58 6.22 -9.46
N LEU A 224 12.26 5.45 -8.62
CA LEU A 224 13.59 5.75 -8.10
C LEU A 224 14.69 5.65 -9.19
N SER A 225 14.51 4.76 -10.15
CA SER A 225 15.49 4.55 -11.25
C SER A 225 15.60 5.71 -12.24
N ILE A 226 14.64 6.63 -12.25
CA ILE A 226 14.58 7.77 -13.19
C ILE A 226 15.68 8.78 -12.90
N ARG A 227 15.91 9.07 -11.62
CA ARG A 227 16.94 9.97 -11.12
C ARG A 227 17.53 9.36 -9.85
N PRO A 228 18.55 8.49 -9.99
CA PRO A 228 19.17 7.82 -8.84
C PRO A 228 19.78 8.80 -7.83
N ASP A 229 20.26 9.96 -8.32
CA ASP A 229 20.76 11.08 -7.51
C ASP A 229 19.69 11.71 -6.62
N LEU A 230 18.39 11.58 -6.97
CA LEU A 230 17.23 12.10 -6.23
C LEU A 230 16.36 10.99 -5.62
N ALA A 231 16.91 9.79 -5.43
CA ALA A 231 16.14 8.63 -4.96
C ALA A 231 15.39 8.88 -3.64
N GLY A 232 16.01 9.59 -2.69
CA GLY A 232 15.35 9.97 -1.43
C GLY A 232 14.13 10.86 -1.64
N THR A 233 14.28 11.92 -2.46
CA THR A 233 13.18 12.83 -2.82
C THR A 233 12.09 12.11 -3.61
N ALA A 234 12.46 11.25 -4.56
CA ALA A 234 11.51 10.45 -5.35
C ALA A 234 10.73 9.48 -4.46
N SER A 235 11.37 8.84 -3.48
CA SER A 235 10.72 7.95 -2.52
C SER A 235 9.72 8.71 -1.63
N GLY A 236 10.14 9.85 -1.08
CA GLY A 236 9.27 10.69 -0.25
C GLY A 236 8.05 11.20 -1.01
N LEU A 237 8.25 11.73 -2.22
CA LEU A 237 7.17 12.25 -3.06
C LEU A 237 6.20 11.12 -3.51
N SER A 238 6.73 9.96 -3.93
CA SER A 238 5.90 8.81 -4.29
C SER A 238 5.10 8.30 -3.08
N GLY A 239 5.70 8.25 -1.89
CA GLY A 239 5.02 7.87 -0.66
C GLY A 239 3.92 8.85 -0.27
N ALA A 240 4.19 10.16 -0.36
CA ALA A 240 3.20 11.21 -0.08
C ALA A 240 2.01 11.14 -1.05
N LEU A 241 2.26 10.93 -2.35
CA LEU A 241 1.22 10.74 -3.36
C LEU A 241 0.39 9.48 -3.07
N MET A 242 1.03 8.37 -2.75
CA MET A 242 0.35 7.11 -2.43
C MET A 242 -0.60 7.26 -1.24
N ILE A 243 -0.15 7.92 -0.18
CA ILE A 243 -0.97 8.15 1.02
C ILE A 243 -2.05 9.20 0.75
N GLY A 244 -1.74 10.29 0.03
CA GLY A 244 -2.71 11.32 -0.32
C GLY A 244 -3.85 10.77 -1.18
N ILE A 245 -3.53 10.01 -2.23
CA ILE A 245 -4.54 9.31 -3.06
C ILE A 245 -5.33 8.32 -2.21
N GLY A 246 -4.64 7.54 -1.38
CA GLY A 246 -5.27 6.58 -0.48
C GLY A 246 -6.25 7.22 0.49
N ALA A 247 -5.85 8.28 1.17
CA ALA A 247 -6.70 9.03 2.10
C ALA A 247 -7.94 9.62 1.41
N GLY A 248 -7.75 10.22 0.21
CA GLY A 248 -8.85 10.75 -0.58
C GLY A 248 -9.85 9.67 -0.99
N LEU A 249 -9.36 8.50 -1.44
CA LEU A 249 -10.22 7.38 -1.85
C LEU A 249 -10.91 6.70 -0.65
N SER A 250 -10.24 6.62 0.51
CA SER A 250 -10.86 6.14 1.75
C SER A 250 -11.98 7.07 2.21
N ALA A 251 -11.76 8.38 2.18
CA ALA A 251 -12.80 9.37 2.50
C ALA A 251 -13.96 9.30 1.51
N LEU A 252 -13.68 9.19 0.21
CA LEU A 252 -14.69 9.05 -0.84
C LEU A 252 -15.50 7.75 -0.66
N ALA A 253 -14.85 6.64 -0.31
CA ALA A 253 -15.55 5.40 0.02
C ALA A 253 -16.56 5.63 1.16
N GLY A 254 -16.15 6.32 2.24
CA GLY A 254 -17.03 6.63 3.36
C GLY A 254 -18.26 7.45 2.96
N THR A 255 -18.14 8.37 2.00
CA THR A 255 -19.27 9.20 1.55
C THR A 255 -20.22 8.47 0.58
N LEU A 256 -19.71 7.52 -0.20
CA LEU A 256 -20.49 6.76 -1.19
C LEU A 256 -21.27 5.60 -0.55
N LEU A 257 -20.86 5.14 0.64
CA LEU A 257 -21.48 4.03 1.32
C LEU A 257 -22.75 4.47 2.05
N THR A 258 -23.87 3.96 1.57
CA THR A 258 -25.19 4.13 2.17
C THR A 258 -25.85 2.76 2.34
N PRO A 259 -26.84 2.60 3.20
CA PRO A 259 -27.56 1.33 3.35
C PRO A 259 -28.14 0.80 2.05
N GLY A 260 -28.47 1.69 1.08
CA GLY A 260 -29.02 1.32 -0.23
C GLY A 260 -27.95 0.99 -1.29
N SER A 261 -26.72 1.51 -1.16
CA SER A 261 -25.66 1.25 -2.15
C SER A 261 -24.92 -0.09 -1.92
N GLY A 262 -24.98 -0.63 -0.71
CA GLY A 262 -24.37 -1.89 -0.36
C GLY A 262 -22.88 -1.96 -0.70
N ALA A 263 -22.42 -3.14 -1.12
CA ALA A 263 -21.04 -3.37 -1.56
C ALA A 263 -20.73 -2.81 -2.95
N PHE A 264 -21.76 -2.51 -3.77
CA PHE A 264 -21.57 -2.12 -5.17
C PHE A 264 -20.79 -0.81 -5.33
N ALA A 265 -21.11 0.19 -4.50
CA ALA A 265 -20.42 1.49 -4.56
C ALA A 265 -18.93 1.35 -4.21
N LEU A 266 -18.61 0.54 -3.20
CA LEU A 266 -17.22 0.26 -2.82
C LEU A 266 -16.48 -0.48 -3.93
N LEU A 267 -17.05 -1.57 -4.44
CA LEU A 267 -16.44 -2.37 -5.51
C LEU A 267 -16.27 -1.56 -6.78
N GLY A 268 -17.24 -0.70 -7.13
CA GLY A 268 -17.17 0.21 -8.28
C GLY A 268 -16.06 1.24 -8.15
N LEU A 269 -15.90 1.85 -6.96
CA LEU A 269 -14.82 2.78 -6.67
C LEU A 269 -13.45 2.08 -6.77
N MET A 270 -13.32 0.93 -6.14
CA MET A 270 -12.09 0.14 -6.15
C MET A 270 -11.71 -0.30 -7.57
N LEU A 271 -12.69 -0.76 -8.37
CA LEU A 271 -12.46 -1.18 -9.74
C LEU A 271 -12.03 0.01 -10.62
N SER A 272 -12.65 1.17 -10.48
CA SER A 272 -12.29 2.37 -11.25
C SER A 272 -10.84 2.79 -10.99
N THR A 273 -10.37 2.74 -9.74
CA THR A 273 -8.98 3.05 -9.40
C THR A 273 -8.00 2.00 -9.92
N ALA A 274 -8.37 0.71 -9.85
CA ALA A 274 -7.54 -0.37 -10.39
C ALA A 274 -7.40 -0.29 -11.91
N LEU A 275 -8.48 0.04 -12.63
CA LEU A 275 -8.45 0.28 -14.08
C LEU A 275 -7.61 1.52 -14.43
N ALA A 276 -7.71 2.59 -13.66
CA ALA A 276 -6.86 3.76 -13.83
C ALA A 276 -5.38 3.42 -13.63
N ALA A 277 -5.04 2.55 -12.68
CA ALA A 277 -3.66 2.06 -12.50
C ALA A 277 -3.15 1.29 -13.73
N ILE A 278 -4.00 0.47 -14.37
CA ILE A 278 -3.65 -0.23 -15.63
C ILE A 278 -3.35 0.80 -16.73
N VAL A 279 -4.19 1.81 -16.88
CA VAL A 279 -3.98 2.85 -17.91
C VAL A 279 -2.65 3.58 -17.68
N THR A 280 -2.33 3.93 -16.44
CA THR A 280 -1.07 4.61 -16.11
C THR A 280 0.15 3.77 -16.44
N ILE A 281 0.18 2.49 -16.06
CA ILE A 281 1.35 1.64 -16.39
C ILE A 281 1.48 1.36 -17.88
N LEU A 282 0.38 1.21 -18.61
CA LEU A 282 0.40 1.07 -20.06
C LEU A 282 0.95 2.32 -20.73
N ALA A 283 0.64 3.51 -20.21
CA ALA A 283 1.20 4.77 -20.70
C ALA A 283 2.73 4.83 -20.47
N VAL A 284 3.21 4.37 -19.31
CA VAL A 284 4.65 4.25 -19.03
C VAL A 284 5.32 3.31 -20.02
N ILE A 285 4.80 2.10 -20.20
CA ILE A 285 5.34 1.09 -21.11
C ILE A 285 5.41 1.62 -22.56
N ARG A 286 4.33 2.26 -23.03
CA ARG A 286 4.30 2.88 -24.38
C ARG A 286 5.37 3.97 -24.52
N ARG A 287 5.54 4.80 -23.48
CA ARG A 287 6.51 5.88 -23.49
C ARG A 287 7.95 5.34 -23.49
N GLU A 288 8.25 4.34 -22.64
CA GLU A 288 9.59 3.74 -22.59
C GLU A 288 9.97 3.04 -23.91
N ARG A 289 9.00 2.36 -24.55
CA ARG A 289 9.21 1.81 -25.90
C ARG A 289 9.56 2.89 -26.94
N ARG A 290 8.85 4.04 -26.90
CA ARG A 290 9.13 5.16 -27.80
C ARG A 290 10.49 5.80 -27.57
N LEU A 291 11.01 5.74 -26.35
CA LEU A 291 12.33 6.28 -25.97
C LEU A 291 13.47 5.25 -26.14
N GLY A 292 13.17 4.03 -26.58
CA GLY A 292 14.17 2.95 -26.71
C GLY A 292 14.71 2.44 -25.36
N LEU A 293 14.04 2.76 -24.26
CA LEU A 293 14.46 2.42 -22.90
C LEU A 293 13.93 1.06 -22.41
N SER A 294 13.08 0.41 -23.19
CA SER A 294 12.52 -0.90 -22.84
C SER A 294 13.57 -1.99 -23.11
N PRO A 295 13.98 -2.81 -22.13
CA PRO A 295 14.76 -3.99 -22.43
C PRO A 295 13.97 -4.91 -23.38
N LYS A 296 14.66 -5.45 -24.40
CA LYS A 296 14.08 -6.39 -25.37
C LYS A 296 13.48 -7.63 -24.72
#